data_47a081e84c6ec4a247ce85594346bb2a
#
_entry.id   47a081e84c6ec4a247ce85594346bb2a
#
_cell.length_a   1.000
_cell.length_b   1.000
_cell.length_c   1.000
_cell.angle_alpha   90.00
_cell.angle_beta   90.00
_cell.angle_gamma   90.00
#
_symmetry.space_group_name_H-M   'P 1'
#
loop_
_entity.id
_entity.type
_entity.pdbx_description
1 polymer ?
#
loop_
_entity_poly.entity_id
_entity_poly.type
_entity_poly.pdbx_seq_one_letter_code
_entity_poly.pdbx_strand_id
1 'polypeptide(L)'
;MKKLLKITTGSLILASFSSCGFMEHVEQRAAVLNSLEDKVLTLNEENQYLRNDIRELKYKIKTLENKNFYLETQLKEKPTMPSMAQRAQSMDRKIASVAPMNGSDLVKFDVYKWKPDQMLTIAQKEFDTKNYEKSAQFFSEFSNKYPSDKNLNDKFLFQAGIASFESGKHYEWSEKYLSQLVERYPTSEYYLGSKLWLGLTYLKQGKEKDFFAVVEEFRKKYRNTPEWNILSGHYEKIVQKYKSN
;
A
#
# COMPACT_ATOMS: atom_id res chain seq x y z
N MET A 1 39.57 62.92 -38.50
CA MET A 1 38.19 62.78 -38.04
C MET A 1 37.42 61.59 -38.61
N LYS A 2 37.79 60.94 -39.73
CA LYS A 2 37.07 59.80 -40.31
C LYS A 2 37.33 58.40 -39.67
N LYS A 3 38.38 58.22 -38.87
CA LYS A 3 38.73 56.93 -38.21
C LYS A 3 38.05 56.72 -36.85
N LEU A 4 37.67 57.79 -36.16
CA LEU A 4 36.96 57.69 -34.87
C LEU A 4 35.48 57.30 -35.02
N LEU A 5 34.84 57.60 -36.15
CA LEU A 5 33.45 57.35 -36.42
C LEU A 5 33.19 55.84 -36.70
N LYS A 6 34.19 55.09 -37.19
CA LYS A 6 34.03 53.64 -37.49
C LYS A 6 34.12 52.75 -36.28
N ILE A 7 34.79 53.20 -35.21
CA ILE A 7 34.91 52.39 -33.97
C ILE A 7 33.64 52.48 -33.14
N THR A 8 32.94 53.60 -33.16
CA THR A 8 31.71 53.78 -32.38
C THR A 8 30.53 53.00 -32.97
N THR A 9 30.45 52.87 -34.33
CA THR A 9 29.37 52.08 -34.95
C THR A 9 29.54 50.58 -34.77
N GLY A 10 30.78 50.04 -34.76
CA GLY A 10 31.07 48.63 -34.49
C GLY A 10 30.76 48.22 -33.06
N SER A 11 31.03 49.10 -32.09
CA SER A 11 30.74 48.84 -30.67
C SER A 11 29.23 48.84 -30.35
N LEU A 12 28.46 49.69 -31.08
CA LEU A 12 26.99 49.74 -30.91
C LEU A 12 26.30 48.49 -31.49
N ILE A 13 26.81 47.90 -32.58
CA ILE A 13 26.25 46.69 -33.19
C ILE A 13 26.55 45.46 -32.34
N LEU A 14 27.71 45.37 -31.72
CA LEU A 14 28.03 44.26 -30.80
C LEU A 14 27.20 44.28 -29.50
N ALA A 15 26.84 45.46 -29.00
CA ALA A 15 25.96 45.57 -27.83
C ALA A 15 24.51 45.17 -28.12
N SER A 16 24.02 45.35 -29.39
CA SER A 16 22.68 44.96 -29.77
C SER A 16 22.53 43.46 -29.95
N PHE A 17 23.54 42.72 -30.35
CA PHE A 17 23.50 41.27 -30.48
C PHE A 17 23.53 40.53 -29.13
N SER A 18 24.17 41.09 -28.11
CA SER A 18 24.19 40.49 -26.77
C SER A 18 22.86 40.68 -25.99
N SER A 19 22.05 41.69 -26.35
CA SER A 19 20.76 41.92 -25.68
C SER A 19 19.65 41.00 -26.16
N CYS A 20 19.66 40.51 -27.41
CA CYS A 20 18.66 39.61 -27.94
C CYS A 20 18.72 38.23 -27.24
N GLY A 21 19.90 37.65 -27.07
CA GLY A 21 20.04 36.36 -26.41
C GLY A 21 19.67 36.38 -24.92
N PHE A 22 19.90 37.50 -24.24
CA PHE A 22 19.49 37.68 -22.86
C PHE A 22 17.97 37.76 -22.71
N MET A 23 17.29 38.53 -23.58
CA MET A 23 15.83 38.62 -23.56
C MET A 23 15.15 37.29 -23.85
N GLU A 24 15.62 36.54 -24.84
CA GLU A 24 15.12 35.20 -25.15
C GLU A 24 15.27 34.23 -23.96
N HIS A 25 16.39 34.28 -23.23
CA HIS A 25 16.59 33.47 -22.06
C HIS A 25 15.68 33.86 -20.87
N VAL A 26 15.38 35.16 -20.74
CA VAL A 26 14.43 35.66 -19.74
C VAL A 26 12.99 35.23 -20.08
N GLU A 27 12.60 35.30 -21.36
CA GLU A 27 11.27 34.87 -21.83
C GLU A 27 11.08 33.35 -21.62
N GLN A 28 12.09 32.52 -21.92
CA GLN A 28 12.04 31.09 -21.68
C GLN A 28 11.87 30.77 -20.19
N ARG A 29 12.61 31.47 -19.31
CA ARG A 29 12.45 31.29 -17.85
C ARG A 29 11.06 31.74 -17.36
N ALA A 30 10.55 32.84 -17.88
CA ALA A 30 9.22 33.31 -17.54
C ALA A 30 8.13 32.31 -17.98
N ALA A 31 8.25 31.73 -19.19
CA ALA A 31 7.35 30.69 -19.66
C ALA A 31 7.38 29.44 -18.79
N VAL A 32 8.55 29.00 -18.34
CA VAL A 32 8.68 27.86 -17.40
C VAL A 32 8.06 28.19 -16.04
N LEU A 33 8.29 29.38 -15.52
CA LEU A 33 7.69 29.82 -14.25
C LEU A 33 6.17 29.86 -14.33
N ASN A 34 5.61 30.43 -15.37
CA ASN A 34 4.15 30.44 -15.58
C ASN A 34 3.59 29.01 -15.68
N SER A 35 4.25 28.11 -16.43
CA SER A 35 3.87 26.70 -16.51
C SER A 35 3.92 25.95 -15.18
N LEU A 36 4.89 26.28 -14.32
CA LEU A 36 4.98 25.73 -12.97
C LEU A 36 3.89 26.29 -12.07
N GLU A 37 3.59 27.59 -12.19
CA GLU A 37 2.52 28.23 -11.42
C GLU A 37 1.16 27.64 -11.76
N ASP A 38 0.85 27.44 -13.06
CA ASP A 38 -0.36 26.75 -13.51
C ASP A 38 -0.47 25.33 -12.96
N LYS A 39 0.63 24.58 -12.96
CA LYS A 39 0.67 23.23 -12.36
C LYS A 39 0.42 23.25 -10.84
N VAL A 40 1.00 24.22 -10.14
CA VAL A 40 0.77 24.37 -8.69
C VAL A 40 -0.70 24.69 -8.42
N LEU A 41 -1.32 25.57 -9.20
CA LEU A 41 -2.74 25.89 -9.09
C LEU A 41 -3.60 24.65 -9.33
N THR A 42 -3.35 23.91 -10.40
CA THR A 42 -4.08 22.67 -10.73
C THR A 42 -3.95 21.63 -9.62
N LEU A 43 -2.74 21.39 -9.13
CA LEU A 43 -2.50 20.46 -8.01
C LEU A 43 -3.17 20.90 -6.71
N ASN A 44 -3.26 22.20 -6.49
CA ASN A 44 -3.96 22.73 -5.31
C ASN A 44 -5.48 22.52 -5.41
N GLU A 45 -6.06 22.71 -6.59
CA GLU A 45 -7.47 22.42 -6.86
C GLU A 45 -7.77 20.92 -6.68
N GLU A 46 -6.94 20.04 -7.25
CA GLU A 46 -7.07 18.59 -7.06
C GLU A 46 -6.97 18.20 -5.59
N ASN A 47 -6.03 18.78 -4.84
CA ASN A 47 -5.91 18.54 -3.41
C ASN A 47 -7.15 19.00 -2.63
N GLN A 48 -7.74 20.13 -2.99
CA GLN A 48 -8.98 20.59 -2.38
C GLN A 48 -10.14 19.65 -2.68
N TYR A 49 -10.26 19.19 -3.93
CA TYR A 49 -11.26 18.21 -4.33
C TYR A 49 -11.11 16.89 -3.53
N LEU A 50 -9.91 16.32 -3.51
CA LEU A 50 -9.63 15.10 -2.76
C LEU A 50 -9.89 15.24 -1.25
N ARG A 51 -9.59 16.40 -0.66
CA ARG A 51 -9.91 16.67 0.76
C ARG A 51 -11.42 16.73 1.02
N ASN A 52 -12.20 17.22 0.06
CA ASN A 52 -13.66 17.23 0.16
C ASN A 52 -14.22 15.81 0.04
N ASP A 53 -13.72 15.01 -0.90
CA ASP A 53 -14.10 13.59 -1.05
C ASP A 53 -13.79 12.80 0.21
N ILE A 54 -12.61 12.97 0.79
CA ILE A 54 -12.23 12.32 2.05
C ILE A 54 -13.20 12.72 3.16
N ARG A 55 -13.64 13.97 3.20
CA ARG A 55 -14.58 14.46 4.21
C ARG A 55 -15.96 13.84 4.03
N GLU A 56 -16.42 13.74 2.79
CA GLU A 56 -17.69 13.10 2.45
C GLU A 56 -17.68 11.60 2.76
N LEU A 57 -16.60 10.91 2.38
CA LEU A 57 -16.43 9.48 2.69
C LEU A 57 -16.38 9.21 4.18
N LYS A 58 -15.70 10.05 4.96
CA LYS A 58 -15.70 9.97 6.43
C LYS A 58 -17.10 10.14 7.02
N TYR A 59 -17.87 11.06 6.47
CA TYR A 59 -19.26 11.26 6.89
C TYR A 59 -20.13 10.04 6.58
N LYS A 60 -19.99 9.46 5.36
CA LYS A 60 -20.70 8.22 4.96
C LYS A 60 -20.31 7.05 5.86
N ILE A 61 -19.04 6.88 6.18
CA ILE A 61 -18.57 5.85 7.11
C ILE A 61 -19.25 6.01 8.46
N LYS A 62 -19.20 7.19 9.05
CA LYS A 62 -19.82 7.46 10.36
C LYS A 62 -21.33 7.21 10.36
N THR A 63 -22.01 7.54 9.25
CA THR A 63 -23.45 7.29 9.10
C THR A 63 -23.75 5.80 9.04
N LEU A 64 -22.92 5.02 8.30
CA LEU A 64 -23.05 3.57 8.21
C LEU A 64 -22.75 2.87 9.54
N GLU A 65 -21.73 3.31 10.27
CA GLU A 65 -21.42 2.83 11.62
C GLU A 65 -22.57 3.05 12.59
N ASN A 66 -23.16 4.25 12.59
CA ASN A 66 -24.33 4.56 13.41
C ASN A 66 -25.54 3.69 13.03
N LYS A 67 -25.75 3.46 11.72
CA LYS A 67 -26.83 2.60 11.23
C LYS A 67 -26.61 1.14 11.64
N ASN A 68 -25.38 0.65 11.54
CA ASN A 68 -25.03 -0.69 12.00
C ASN A 68 -25.26 -0.84 13.51
N PHE A 69 -24.78 0.12 14.29
CA PHE A 69 -25.04 0.14 15.74
C PHE A 69 -26.53 0.11 16.09
N TYR A 70 -27.33 0.92 15.38
CA TYR A 70 -28.79 0.94 15.56
C TYR A 70 -29.43 -0.42 15.21
N LEU A 71 -29.03 -1.04 14.09
CA LEU A 71 -29.54 -2.36 13.68
C LEU A 71 -29.12 -3.46 14.65
N GLU A 72 -27.89 -3.42 15.15
CA GLU A 72 -27.43 -4.35 16.19
C GLU A 72 -28.21 -4.21 17.49
N THR A 73 -28.53 -2.98 17.89
CA THR A 73 -29.36 -2.71 19.08
C THR A 73 -30.77 -3.24 18.90
N GLN A 74 -31.40 -3.03 17.73
CA GLN A 74 -32.71 -3.60 17.41
C GLN A 74 -32.73 -5.12 17.39
N LEU A 75 -31.64 -5.76 16.93
CA LEU A 75 -31.51 -7.22 16.96
C LEU A 75 -31.40 -7.77 18.38
N LYS A 76 -30.77 -7.00 19.29
CA LYS A 76 -30.66 -7.35 20.71
C LYS A 76 -31.96 -7.11 21.49
N GLU A 77 -32.77 -6.13 21.07
CA GLU A 77 -34.00 -5.71 21.75
C GLU A 77 -35.27 -6.43 21.26
N LYS A 78 -35.18 -7.32 20.25
CA LYS A 78 -36.34 -8.17 19.90
C LYS A 78 -36.63 -9.11 21.05
N PRO A 79 -37.73 -8.92 21.80
CA PRO A 79 -38.13 -9.85 22.82
C PRO A 79 -38.42 -11.18 22.14
N THR A 80 -37.74 -12.23 22.54
CA THR A 80 -38.08 -13.60 22.21
C THR A 80 -39.52 -13.83 22.68
N MET A 81 -40.48 -13.79 21.74
CA MET A 81 -41.82 -14.35 22.01
C MET A 81 -41.62 -15.79 22.42
N PRO A 82 -42.27 -16.26 23.52
CA PRO A 82 -42.27 -17.65 23.88
C PRO A 82 -43.16 -18.37 22.88
N SER A 83 -42.62 -18.88 21.78
CA SER A 83 -43.27 -19.75 20.87
C SER A 83 -42.96 -21.18 21.26
N MET A 84 -44.01 -21.93 21.60
CA MET A 84 -44.15 -23.38 21.46
C MET A 84 -42.92 -24.16 21.01
N ALA A 85 -42.07 -24.50 21.94
CA ALA A 85 -41.02 -25.47 21.71
C ALA A 85 -40.64 -26.23 22.98
N GLN A 86 -41.65 -26.72 23.67
CA GLN A 86 -41.48 -27.92 24.47
C GLN A 86 -41.66 -29.11 23.53
N ARG A 87 -40.66 -29.35 22.66
CA ARG A 87 -40.33 -30.66 22.05
C ARG A 87 -39.22 -30.54 21.03
N ALA A 88 -38.02 -30.38 21.51
CA ALA A 88 -36.83 -30.93 20.86
C ALA A 88 -35.67 -30.84 21.85
N GLN A 89 -35.57 -31.85 22.69
CA GLN A 89 -34.33 -32.17 23.36
C GLN A 89 -33.24 -32.41 22.31
N SER A 90 -32.04 -31.93 22.63
CA SER A 90 -30.77 -32.27 22.00
C SER A 90 -30.51 -31.73 20.60
N MET A 91 -30.12 -30.46 20.52
CA MET A 91 -29.00 -30.06 19.67
C MET A 91 -28.41 -28.74 20.21
N ASP A 92 -27.36 -28.91 20.96
CA ASP A 92 -26.52 -27.83 21.46
C ASP A 92 -25.85 -27.11 20.27
N ARG A 93 -26.56 -26.18 19.66
CA ARG A 93 -25.94 -25.20 18.73
C ARG A 93 -25.49 -24.02 19.56
N LYS A 94 -24.31 -24.15 20.16
CA LYS A 94 -23.55 -22.97 20.58
C LYS A 94 -23.25 -22.14 19.34
N ILE A 95 -24.08 -21.14 19.07
CA ILE A 95 -23.70 -20.00 18.23
C ILE A 95 -22.60 -19.32 19.01
N ALA A 96 -21.35 -19.51 18.60
CA ALA A 96 -20.23 -18.79 19.16
C ALA A 96 -20.47 -17.30 18.94
N SER A 97 -20.90 -16.59 19.98
CA SER A 97 -20.84 -15.16 20.04
C SER A 97 -19.38 -14.75 19.84
N VAL A 98 -19.10 -14.00 18.78
CA VAL A 98 -17.78 -13.41 18.57
C VAL A 98 -17.61 -12.36 19.64
N ALA A 99 -17.02 -12.74 20.76
CA ALA A 99 -16.50 -11.79 21.74
C ALA A 99 -15.44 -10.91 21.06
N PRO A 100 -15.30 -9.64 21.44
CA PRO A 100 -14.22 -8.79 20.92
C PRO A 100 -12.89 -9.46 21.24
N MET A 101 -12.18 -9.91 20.20
CA MET A 101 -10.94 -10.66 20.32
C MET A 101 -9.85 -9.73 20.86
N ASN A 102 -9.36 -10.00 22.05
CA ASN A 102 -8.07 -9.49 22.50
C ASN A 102 -7.00 -10.01 21.54
N GLY A 103 -6.09 -9.15 21.08
CA GLY A 103 -5.17 -9.35 19.97
C GLY A 103 -4.19 -10.53 19.99
N SER A 104 -4.51 -11.60 20.71
CA SER A 104 -3.75 -12.84 20.79
C SER A 104 -4.53 -14.10 20.36
N ASP A 105 -5.82 -13.96 20.00
CA ASP A 105 -6.62 -15.14 19.70
C ASP A 105 -6.46 -15.54 18.22
N LEU A 106 -5.81 -16.70 18.02
CA LEU A 106 -5.75 -17.36 16.72
C LEU A 106 -7.17 -17.72 16.26
N VAL A 107 -7.46 -17.53 14.98
CA VAL A 107 -8.73 -17.93 14.38
C VAL A 107 -8.83 -19.47 14.43
N LYS A 108 -9.89 -19.98 15.04
CA LYS A 108 -10.14 -21.44 15.13
C LYS A 108 -10.86 -21.92 13.86
N PHE A 109 -10.11 -22.38 12.89
CA PHE A 109 -10.66 -22.86 11.62
C PHE A 109 -11.36 -24.20 11.69
N ASP A 110 -11.08 -25.02 12.70
CA ASP A 110 -11.62 -26.36 12.87
C ASP A 110 -13.09 -26.37 13.33
N VAL A 111 -13.54 -25.27 13.92
CA VAL A 111 -14.91 -25.14 14.47
C VAL A 111 -15.95 -24.84 13.39
N TYR A 112 -15.55 -24.28 12.26
CA TYR A 112 -16.44 -23.86 11.20
C TYR A 112 -15.98 -24.37 9.83
N LYS A 113 -16.89 -24.96 9.05
CA LYS A 113 -16.62 -25.41 7.68
C LYS A 113 -16.70 -24.22 6.73
N TRP A 114 -15.60 -23.48 6.59
CA TRP A 114 -15.49 -22.35 5.69
C TRP A 114 -15.48 -22.80 4.22
N LYS A 115 -16.33 -22.18 3.37
CA LYS A 115 -16.22 -22.33 1.92
C LYS A 115 -15.09 -21.46 1.37
N PRO A 116 -14.45 -21.84 0.24
CA PRO A 116 -13.35 -21.08 -0.35
C PRO A 116 -13.66 -19.59 -0.50
N ASP A 117 -14.79 -19.25 -1.13
CA ASP A 117 -15.19 -17.86 -1.37
C ASP A 117 -15.42 -17.06 -0.09
N GLN A 118 -15.94 -17.71 0.96
CA GLN A 118 -16.13 -17.07 2.26
C GLN A 118 -14.80 -16.72 2.91
N MET A 119 -13.82 -17.63 2.86
CA MET A 119 -12.48 -17.39 3.40
C MET A 119 -11.81 -16.22 2.72
N LEU A 120 -11.86 -16.17 1.38
CA LEU A 120 -11.29 -15.07 0.61
C LEU A 120 -11.98 -13.74 0.87
N THR A 121 -13.31 -13.75 0.95
CA THR A 121 -14.08 -12.54 1.27
C THR A 121 -13.71 -11.99 2.63
N ILE A 122 -13.54 -12.85 3.63
CA ILE A 122 -13.12 -12.42 4.97
C ILE A 122 -11.67 -11.96 4.95
N ALA A 123 -10.76 -12.71 4.31
CA ALA A 123 -9.36 -12.32 4.19
C ALA A 123 -9.21 -10.91 3.58
N GLN A 124 -9.94 -10.66 2.49
CA GLN A 124 -9.94 -9.36 1.82
C GLN A 124 -10.54 -8.26 2.70
N LYS A 125 -11.69 -8.49 3.33
CA LYS A 125 -12.33 -7.54 4.23
C LYS A 125 -11.39 -7.15 5.39
N GLU A 126 -10.76 -8.13 6.03
CA GLU A 126 -9.83 -7.89 7.13
C GLU A 126 -8.56 -7.17 6.65
N PHE A 127 -8.11 -7.44 5.41
CA PHE A 127 -7.02 -6.70 4.77
C PHE A 127 -7.38 -5.22 4.58
N ASP A 128 -8.55 -4.94 4.01
CA ASP A 128 -9.02 -3.58 3.72
C ASP A 128 -9.25 -2.75 5.00
N THR A 129 -9.64 -3.43 6.08
CA THR A 129 -9.80 -2.81 7.41
C THR A 129 -8.49 -2.78 8.21
N LYS A 130 -7.36 -3.19 7.62
CA LYS A 130 -6.03 -3.24 8.24
C LYS A 130 -5.92 -4.18 9.43
N ASN A 131 -6.83 -5.12 9.57
CA ASN A 131 -6.72 -6.22 10.54
C ASN A 131 -5.82 -7.32 9.96
N TYR A 132 -4.54 -7.00 9.80
CA TYR A 132 -3.59 -7.82 9.04
C TYR A 132 -3.34 -9.19 9.67
N GLU A 133 -3.37 -9.29 10.98
CA GLU A 133 -3.21 -10.58 11.68
C GLU A 133 -4.29 -11.58 11.25
N LYS A 134 -5.54 -11.18 11.33
CA LYS A 134 -6.67 -12.03 10.95
C LYS A 134 -6.70 -12.29 9.44
N SER A 135 -6.39 -11.27 8.65
CA SER A 135 -6.27 -11.41 7.20
C SER A 135 -5.20 -12.45 6.82
N ALA A 136 -4.00 -12.36 7.41
CA ALA A 136 -2.91 -13.31 7.17
C ALA A 136 -3.31 -14.75 7.51
N GLN A 137 -4.01 -14.95 8.63
CA GLN A 137 -4.50 -16.27 9.04
C GLN A 137 -5.50 -16.83 8.02
N PHE A 138 -6.46 -16.04 7.54
CA PHE A 138 -7.41 -16.48 6.52
C PHE A 138 -6.75 -16.78 5.17
N PHE A 139 -5.80 -15.95 4.72
CA PHE A 139 -5.03 -16.24 3.50
C PHE A 139 -4.19 -17.52 3.65
N SER A 140 -3.52 -17.70 4.79
CA SER A 140 -2.71 -18.88 5.06
C SER A 140 -3.56 -20.15 5.07
N GLU A 141 -4.66 -20.14 5.80
CA GLU A 141 -5.56 -21.29 5.88
C GLU A 141 -6.21 -21.60 4.52
N PHE A 142 -6.58 -20.58 3.75
CA PHE A 142 -7.09 -20.77 2.39
C PHE A 142 -6.06 -21.48 1.50
N SER A 143 -4.82 -21.01 1.49
CA SER A 143 -3.77 -21.61 0.64
C SER A 143 -3.45 -23.06 1.05
N ASN A 144 -3.59 -23.39 2.32
CA ASN A 144 -3.36 -24.74 2.83
C ASN A 144 -4.51 -25.70 2.49
N LYS A 145 -5.76 -25.22 2.63
CA LYS A 145 -6.95 -26.05 2.34
C LYS A 145 -7.24 -26.21 0.86
N TYR A 146 -6.92 -25.21 0.06
CA TYR A 146 -7.25 -25.15 -1.36
C TYR A 146 -6.04 -24.86 -2.24
N PRO A 147 -4.99 -25.73 -2.23
CA PRO A 147 -3.70 -25.44 -2.88
C PRO A 147 -3.78 -25.35 -4.42
N SER A 148 -4.86 -25.83 -5.03
CA SER A 148 -5.10 -25.79 -6.47
C SER A 148 -6.21 -24.83 -6.87
N ASP A 149 -6.64 -23.94 -5.99
CA ASP A 149 -7.70 -22.99 -6.30
C ASP A 149 -7.20 -21.92 -7.29
N LYS A 150 -8.03 -21.56 -8.26
CA LYS A 150 -7.72 -20.54 -9.28
C LYS A 150 -7.46 -19.14 -8.72
N ASN A 151 -7.94 -18.88 -7.52
CA ASN A 151 -7.72 -17.59 -6.85
C ASN A 151 -6.34 -17.47 -6.21
N LEU A 152 -5.51 -18.52 -6.19
CA LEU A 152 -4.11 -18.47 -5.79
C LEU A 152 -3.24 -17.84 -6.88
N ASN A 153 -3.60 -16.64 -7.31
CA ASN A 153 -2.92 -15.86 -8.34
C ASN A 153 -1.90 -14.87 -7.71
N ASP A 154 -1.30 -14.05 -8.55
CA ASP A 154 -0.31 -13.03 -8.13
C ASP A 154 -0.89 -12.01 -7.15
N LYS A 155 -2.12 -11.54 -7.37
CA LYS A 155 -2.81 -10.63 -6.43
C LYS A 155 -2.97 -11.28 -5.06
N PHE A 156 -3.40 -12.54 -5.01
CA PHE A 156 -3.52 -13.29 -3.76
C PHE A 156 -2.18 -13.35 -3.02
N LEU A 157 -1.13 -13.75 -3.73
CA LEU A 157 0.22 -13.89 -3.16
C LEU A 157 0.74 -12.56 -2.62
N PHE A 158 0.48 -11.47 -3.34
CA PHE A 158 0.86 -10.13 -2.91
C PHE A 158 0.13 -9.71 -1.64
N GLN A 159 -1.19 -9.83 -1.61
CA GLN A 159 -1.99 -9.45 -0.44
C GLN A 159 -1.69 -10.33 0.78
N ALA A 160 -1.56 -11.65 0.59
CA ALA A 160 -1.18 -12.57 1.65
C ALA A 160 0.21 -12.24 2.22
N GLY A 161 1.16 -11.90 1.34
CA GLY A 161 2.51 -11.49 1.73
C GLY A 161 2.50 -10.20 2.55
N ILE A 162 1.78 -9.17 2.10
CA ILE A 162 1.67 -7.90 2.83
C ILE A 162 0.94 -8.10 4.17
N ALA A 163 -0.20 -8.81 4.18
CA ALA A 163 -0.93 -9.07 5.42
C ALA A 163 -0.05 -9.77 6.45
N SER A 164 0.73 -10.74 6.00
CA SER A 164 1.67 -11.48 6.86
C SER A 164 2.78 -10.57 7.40
N PHE A 165 3.33 -9.66 6.59
CA PHE A 165 4.33 -8.69 7.02
C PHE A 165 3.78 -7.69 8.02
N GLU A 166 2.66 -7.05 7.69
CA GLU A 166 2.03 -6.00 8.48
C GLU A 166 1.42 -6.52 9.80
N SER A 167 1.14 -7.83 9.89
CA SER A 167 0.75 -8.47 11.15
C SER A 167 1.85 -8.39 12.23
N GLY A 168 3.11 -8.21 11.80
CA GLY A 168 4.27 -8.18 12.68
C GLY A 168 4.68 -9.52 13.29
N LYS A 169 3.99 -10.61 12.93
CA LYS A 169 4.16 -11.94 13.55
C LYS A 169 4.54 -13.04 12.56
N HIS A 170 4.14 -12.93 11.30
CA HIS A 170 4.21 -14.01 10.31
C HIS A 170 5.16 -13.70 9.15
N TYR A 171 6.40 -13.26 9.48
CA TYR A 171 7.39 -12.92 8.45
C TYR A 171 7.78 -14.12 7.58
N GLU A 172 7.70 -15.35 8.09
CA GLU A 172 7.92 -16.58 7.32
C GLU A 172 6.84 -16.81 6.26
N TRP A 173 5.58 -16.44 6.55
CA TRP A 173 4.50 -16.50 5.55
C TRP A 173 4.66 -15.39 4.51
N SER A 174 5.06 -14.20 4.94
CA SER A 174 5.36 -13.10 4.04
C SER A 174 6.45 -13.50 3.04
N GLU A 175 7.57 -14.03 3.53
CA GLU A 175 8.66 -14.53 2.68
C GLU A 175 8.15 -15.59 1.70
N LYS A 176 7.39 -16.58 2.17
CA LYS A 176 6.83 -17.66 1.35
C LYS A 176 5.99 -17.10 0.19
N TYR A 177 5.02 -16.23 0.47
CA TYR A 177 4.09 -15.73 -0.54
C TYR A 177 4.76 -14.78 -1.52
N LEU A 178 5.59 -13.86 -1.03
CA LEU A 178 6.28 -12.90 -1.88
C LEU A 178 7.34 -13.56 -2.75
N SER A 179 8.08 -14.55 -2.25
CA SER A 179 9.02 -15.34 -3.07
C SER A 179 8.28 -16.09 -4.16
N GLN A 180 7.16 -16.74 -3.86
CA GLN A 180 6.34 -17.44 -4.86
C GLN A 180 5.86 -16.50 -5.96
N LEU A 181 5.47 -15.25 -5.61
CA LEU A 181 5.07 -14.26 -6.61
C LEU A 181 6.24 -13.89 -7.51
N VAL A 182 7.38 -13.55 -6.93
CA VAL A 182 8.59 -13.16 -7.68
C VAL A 182 9.06 -14.29 -8.62
N GLU A 183 8.95 -15.55 -8.20
CA GLU A 183 9.37 -16.70 -8.99
C GLU A 183 8.37 -17.04 -10.11
N ARG A 184 7.08 -17.03 -9.81
CA ARG A 184 6.04 -17.53 -10.74
C ARG A 184 5.46 -16.46 -11.65
N TYR A 185 5.50 -15.19 -11.23
CA TYR A 185 4.84 -14.08 -11.92
C TYR A 185 5.79 -12.90 -12.19
N PRO A 186 6.86 -13.11 -12.97
CA PRO A 186 7.87 -12.07 -13.22
C PRO A 186 7.35 -10.87 -14.03
N THR A 187 6.19 -11.00 -14.69
CA THR A 187 5.54 -9.94 -15.47
C THR A 187 4.35 -9.31 -14.75
N SER A 188 4.07 -9.71 -13.52
CA SER A 188 2.98 -9.16 -12.72
C SER A 188 3.21 -7.68 -12.39
N GLU A 189 2.14 -6.91 -12.34
CA GLU A 189 2.16 -5.53 -11.82
C GLU A 189 2.65 -5.46 -10.36
N TYR A 190 2.47 -6.53 -9.59
CA TYR A 190 2.91 -6.65 -8.20
C TYR A 190 4.38 -7.05 -8.04
N TYR A 191 5.10 -7.33 -9.12
CA TYR A 191 6.44 -7.90 -9.07
C TYR A 191 7.44 -7.04 -8.30
N LEU A 192 7.57 -5.75 -8.66
CA LEU A 192 8.50 -4.85 -7.99
C LEU A 192 8.10 -4.57 -6.54
N GLY A 193 6.81 -4.37 -6.29
CA GLY A 193 6.27 -4.26 -4.94
C GLY A 193 6.59 -5.49 -4.10
N SER A 194 6.43 -6.70 -4.67
CA SER A 194 6.74 -7.95 -3.96
C SER A 194 8.22 -8.07 -3.63
N LYS A 195 9.11 -7.66 -4.52
CA LYS A 195 10.56 -7.63 -4.22
C LYS A 195 10.89 -6.63 -3.12
N LEU A 196 10.26 -5.45 -3.11
CA LEU A 196 10.43 -4.48 -2.03
C LEU A 196 10.03 -5.10 -0.69
N TRP A 197 8.80 -5.64 -0.60
CA TRP A 197 8.28 -6.23 0.63
C TRP A 197 9.07 -7.45 1.07
N LEU A 198 9.57 -8.25 0.12
CA LEU A 198 10.46 -9.37 0.41
C LEU A 198 11.78 -8.90 1.03
N GLY A 199 12.40 -7.84 0.48
CA GLY A 199 13.57 -7.21 1.07
C GLY A 199 13.31 -6.73 2.50
N LEU A 200 12.19 -6.04 2.74
CA LEU A 200 11.82 -5.58 4.08
C LEU A 200 11.54 -6.78 5.03
N THR A 201 10.98 -7.88 4.50
CA THR A 201 10.76 -9.11 5.27
C THR A 201 12.09 -9.71 5.71
N TYR A 202 13.08 -9.82 4.81
CA TYR A 202 14.43 -10.27 5.17
C TYR A 202 15.06 -9.39 6.25
N LEU A 203 14.90 -8.09 6.15
CA LEU A 203 15.39 -7.17 7.16
C LEU A 203 14.73 -7.41 8.53
N LYS A 204 13.42 -7.65 8.58
CA LYS A 204 12.71 -7.97 9.82
C LYS A 204 13.11 -9.32 10.43
N GLN A 205 13.48 -10.28 9.59
CA GLN A 205 13.97 -11.59 10.01
C GLN A 205 15.46 -11.61 10.39
N GLY A 206 16.20 -10.49 10.24
CA GLY A 206 17.64 -10.43 10.44
C GLY A 206 18.46 -11.11 9.32
N LYS A 207 17.85 -11.43 8.18
CA LYS A 207 18.51 -12.00 6.99
C LYS A 207 19.19 -10.89 6.17
N GLU A 208 20.24 -10.28 6.75
CA GLU A 208 20.88 -9.10 6.15
C GLU A 208 21.48 -9.39 4.77
N LYS A 209 22.07 -10.59 4.55
CA LYS A 209 22.62 -10.96 3.25
C LYS A 209 21.58 -10.94 2.13
N ASP A 210 20.39 -11.48 2.42
CA ASP A 210 19.29 -11.55 1.46
C ASP A 210 18.71 -10.15 1.21
N PHE A 211 18.59 -9.34 2.27
CA PHE A 211 18.23 -7.94 2.13
C PHE A 211 19.19 -7.18 1.22
N PHE A 212 20.52 -7.31 1.44
CA PHE A 212 21.52 -6.64 0.61
C PHE A 212 21.52 -7.14 -0.82
N ALA A 213 21.21 -8.42 -1.08
CA ALA A 213 21.06 -8.94 -2.44
C ALA A 213 19.90 -8.26 -3.18
N VAL A 214 18.76 -8.05 -2.50
CA VAL A 214 17.62 -7.30 -3.06
C VAL A 214 18.01 -5.84 -3.32
N VAL A 215 18.68 -5.17 -2.37
CA VAL A 215 19.16 -3.79 -2.53
C VAL A 215 20.07 -3.65 -3.75
N GLU A 216 21.03 -4.56 -3.92
CA GLU A 216 21.95 -4.56 -5.07
C GLU A 216 21.24 -4.76 -6.40
N GLU A 217 20.22 -5.63 -6.43
CA GLU A 217 19.42 -5.81 -7.64
C GLU A 217 18.63 -4.54 -7.98
N PHE A 218 17.99 -3.92 -7.01
CA PHE A 218 17.26 -2.66 -7.22
C PHE A 218 18.20 -1.55 -7.68
N ARG A 219 19.36 -1.42 -7.06
CA ARG A 219 20.39 -0.44 -7.44
C ARG A 219 20.83 -0.59 -8.88
N LYS A 220 20.93 -1.82 -9.37
CA LYS A 220 21.40 -2.12 -10.75
C LYS A 220 20.29 -1.99 -11.79
N LYS A 221 19.06 -2.43 -11.47
CA LYS A 221 17.99 -2.60 -12.46
C LYS A 221 16.83 -1.63 -12.31
N TYR A 222 16.55 -1.15 -11.09
CA TYR A 222 15.29 -0.45 -10.75
C TYR A 222 15.51 0.88 -10.03
N ARG A 223 16.63 1.57 -10.33
CA ARG A 223 17.08 2.77 -9.62
C ARG A 223 16.10 3.95 -9.66
N ASN A 224 15.26 4.02 -10.69
CA ASN A 224 14.32 5.12 -10.91
C ASN A 224 12.88 4.75 -10.50
N THR A 225 12.70 3.77 -9.63
CA THR A 225 11.37 3.32 -9.19
C THR A 225 11.06 3.84 -7.77
N PRO A 226 9.76 4.02 -7.45
CA PRO A 226 9.34 4.36 -6.08
C PRO A 226 9.82 3.35 -5.03
N GLU A 227 9.84 2.07 -5.39
CA GLU A 227 10.29 0.99 -4.52
C GLU A 227 11.78 1.14 -4.14
N TRP A 228 12.61 1.57 -5.08
CA TRP A 228 14.01 1.88 -4.79
C TRP A 228 14.15 2.99 -3.76
N ASN A 229 13.36 4.04 -3.85
CA ASN A 229 13.42 5.16 -2.91
C ASN A 229 13.13 4.71 -1.47
N ILE A 230 12.20 3.77 -1.30
CA ILE A 230 11.87 3.19 0.01
C ILE A 230 13.04 2.30 0.48
N LEU A 231 13.50 1.40 -0.38
CA LEU A 231 14.52 0.41 -0.03
C LEU A 231 15.86 1.04 0.29
N SER A 232 16.27 2.06 -0.49
CA SER A 232 17.53 2.80 -0.25
C SER A 232 17.55 3.53 1.08
N GLY A 233 16.41 4.09 1.52
CA GLY A 233 16.30 4.72 2.84
C GLY A 233 16.52 3.74 3.99
N HIS A 234 16.08 2.49 3.86
CA HIS A 234 16.38 1.45 4.86
C HIS A 234 17.85 1.03 4.81
N TYR A 235 18.41 0.87 3.62
CA TYR A 235 19.82 0.55 3.44
C TYR A 235 20.74 1.61 4.07
N GLU A 236 20.48 2.89 3.81
CA GLU A 236 21.28 3.99 4.36
C GLU A 236 21.29 3.99 5.90
N LYS A 237 20.14 3.77 6.54
CA LYS A 237 20.03 3.65 8.00
C LYS A 237 20.90 2.53 8.56
N ILE A 238 20.95 1.39 7.87
CA ILE A 238 21.79 0.26 8.28
C ILE A 238 23.27 0.62 8.16
N VAL A 239 23.66 1.18 7.01
CA VAL A 239 25.07 1.58 6.77
C VAL A 239 25.53 2.63 7.78
N GLN A 240 24.68 3.60 8.12
CA GLN A 240 24.98 4.60 9.15
C GLN A 240 25.22 3.96 10.53
N LYS A 241 24.38 2.98 10.91
CA LYS A 241 24.55 2.24 12.18
C LYS A 241 25.91 1.53 12.25
N TYR A 242 26.38 0.94 11.15
CA TYR A 242 27.69 0.28 11.10
C TYR A 242 28.87 1.24 11.06
N LYS A 243 28.67 2.48 10.63
CA LYS A 243 29.74 3.53 10.64
C LYS A 243 29.87 4.23 11.98
N SER A 244 28.84 4.18 12.82
CA SER A 244 28.83 4.86 14.14
C SER A 244 29.29 3.95 15.29
N ASN A 245 29.52 2.68 15.03
CA ASN A 245 30.13 1.69 15.94
C ASN A 245 31.60 1.47 15.57
#